data_c7bc4dfc77f2a61deddf5c984c14e951
#
_entry.id   c7bc4dfc77f2a61deddf5c984c14e951
#
_cell.length_a   1.000
_cell.length_b   1.000
_cell.length_c   1.000
_cell.angle_alpha   90.00
_cell.angle_beta   90.00
_cell.angle_gamma   90.00
#
_symmetry.space_group_name_H-M   'P 1'
#
loop_
_entity.id
_entity.type
_entity.pdbx_description
1 polymer ?
#
loop_
_entity_poly.entity_id
_entity_poly.type
_entity_poly.pdbx_seq_one_letter_code
_entity_poly.pdbx_strand_id
1 'polypeptide(L)'
;MTEIETGILVGLLIGEGHFGGDGRQPQITLRMHTDHQALFHWLVRTVPGSKLFGPYHHGGRHYYQWMARGACLRKSLIPLLDRHLDPGLDEKTFRRYEEMKRRYSLT
;
A
#
# COMPACT_ATOMS: atom_id res chain seq x y z
N MET A 1 -13.26 3.16 8.40
CA MET A 1 -12.31 2.05 8.70
C MET A 1 -12.18 1.93 10.20
N THR A 2 -12.37 0.72 10.71
CA THR A 2 -12.24 0.45 12.15
C THR A 2 -10.77 0.47 12.56
N GLU A 3 -10.52 0.50 13.89
CA GLU A 3 -9.14 0.42 14.40
C GLU A 3 -8.46 -0.88 14.01
N ILE A 4 -9.22 -2.00 14.03
CA ILE A 4 -8.69 -3.30 13.63
C ILE A 4 -8.31 -3.28 12.15
N GLU A 5 -9.18 -2.77 11.29
CA GLU A 5 -8.92 -2.66 9.86
C GLU A 5 -7.71 -1.78 9.57
N THR A 6 -7.61 -0.65 10.26
CA THR A 6 -6.46 0.25 10.15
C THR A 6 -5.16 -0.47 10.53
N GLY A 7 -5.18 -1.20 11.64
CA GLY A 7 -4.02 -1.97 12.10
C GLY A 7 -3.59 -3.04 11.09
N ILE A 8 -4.55 -3.76 10.51
CA ILE A 8 -4.27 -4.77 9.50
C ILE A 8 -3.62 -4.12 8.27
N LEU A 9 -4.19 -3.02 7.80
CA LEU A 9 -3.68 -2.32 6.62
C LEU A 9 -2.26 -1.80 6.86
N VAL A 10 -2.02 -1.12 7.99
CA VAL A 10 -0.69 -0.59 8.31
C VAL A 10 0.32 -1.73 8.44
N GLY A 11 -0.05 -2.82 9.11
CA GLY A 11 0.82 -3.99 9.26
C GLY A 11 1.18 -4.63 7.91
N LEU A 12 0.19 -4.76 7.02
CA LEU A 12 0.44 -5.27 5.66
C LEU A 12 1.41 -4.38 4.89
N LEU A 13 1.24 -3.07 4.99
CA LEU A 13 2.10 -2.13 4.28
C LEU A 13 3.52 -2.14 4.83
N ILE A 14 3.69 -2.31 6.14
CA ILE A 14 5.01 -2.46 6.74
C ILE A 14 5.70 -3.74 6.24
N GLY A 15 4.97 -4.85 6.23
CA GLY A 15 5.54 -6.15 5.87
C GLY A 15 5.74 -6.37 4.39
N GLU A 16 4.80 -5.94 3.57
CA GLU A 16 4.76 -6.27 2.14
C GLU A 16 4.61 -5.05 1.23
N GLY A 17 4.40 -3.86 1.77
CA GLY A 17 4.14 -2.67 0.98
C GLY A 17 5.37 -2.18 0.24
N HIS A 18 5.15 -1.63 -0.94
CA HIS A 18 6.16 -0.92 -1.72
C HIS A 18 5.72 0.51 -1.90
N PHE A 19 6.56 1.44 -1.47
CA PHE A 19 6.31 2.89 -1.54
C PHE A 19 7.17 3.48 -2.66
N GLY A 20 6.55 3.90 -3.74
CA GLY A 20 7.29 4.40 -4.89
C GLY A 20 6.42 5.20 -5.85
N GLY A 21 6.62 4.99 -7.13
CA GLY A 21 5.86 5.67 -8.17
C GLY A 21 6.38 5.33 -9.54
N ASP A 22 5.73 5.92 -10.55
CA ASP A 22 6.06 5.70 -11.96
C ASP A 22 6.92 6.83 -12.56
N GLY A 23 7.41 7.75 -11.72
CA GLY A 23 8.15 8.94 -12.14
C GLY A 23 7.28 10.16 -12.31
N ARG A 24 5.96 9.99 -12.48
CA ARG A 24 5.00 11.08 -12.62
C ARG A 24 4.12 11.21 -11.40
N GLN A 25 3.70 10.09 -10.84
CA GLN A 25 2.85 10.08 -9.66
C GLN A 25 3.26 8.98 -8.70
N PRO A 26 3.02 9.19 -7.40
CA PRO A 26 3.31 8.18 -6.39
C PRO A 26 2.31 7.04 -6.45
N GLN A 27 2.74 5.88 -5.96
CA GLN A 27 1.86 4.73 -5.81
C GLN A 27 2.36 3.85 -4.69
N ILE A 28 1.41 3.21 -4.00
CA ILE A 28 1.70 2.18 -3.00
C ILE A 28 1.17 0.87 -3.57
N THR A 29 2.01 -0.15 -3.56
CA THR A 29 1.65 -1.47 -4.10
C THR A 29 1.91 -2.57 -3.09
N LEU A 30 1.15 -3.66 -3.24
CA LEU A 30 1.31 -4.90 -2.49
C LEU A 30 1.27 -6.06 -3.47
N ARG A 31 2.23 -6.98 -3.35
CA ARG A 31 2.24 -8.22 -4.12
C ARG A 31 2.28 -9.39 -3.16
N MET A 32 1.34 -10.32 -3.31
CA MET A 32 1.30 -11.54 -2.51
C MET A 32 0.76 -12.67 -3.36
N HIS A 33 1.01 -13.90 -2.90
CA HIS A 33 0.56 -15.12 -3.59
C HIS A 33 -0.95 -15.11 -3.80
N THR A 34 -1.40 -15.76 -4.89
CA THR A 34 -2.83 -15.86 -5.24
C THR A 34 -3.67 -16.52 -4.15
N ASP A 35 -3.06 -17.26 -3.23
CA ASP A 35 -3.76 -17.83 -2.08
C ASP A 35 -4.37 -16.77 -1.18
N HIS A 36 -3.87 -15.52 -1.25
CA HIS A 36 -4.37 -14.40 -0.45
C HIS A 36 -5.48 -13.62 -1.17
N GLN A 37 -6.20 -14.24 -2.10
CA GLN A 37 -7.22 -13.56 -2.89
C GLN A 37 -8.28 -12.87 -2.03
N ALA A 38 -8.75 -13.52 -0.98
CA ALA A 38 -9.77 -12.93 -0.11
C ALA A 38 -9.26 -11.66 0.58
N LEU A 39 -7.99 -11.65 0.99
CA LEU A 39 -7.36 -10.49 1.60
C LEU A 39 -7.25 -9.33 0.61
N PHE A 40 -6.91 -9.62 -0.65
CA PHE A 40 -6.88 -8.61 -1.70
C PHE A 40 -8.26 -8.00 -1.97
N HIS A 41 -9.31 -8.82 -1.99
CA HIS A 41 -10.67 -8.31 -2.14
C HIS A 41 -11.06 -7.41 -0.96
N TRP A 42 -10.63 -7.78 0.25
CA TRP A 42 -10.82 -6.96 1.44
C TRP A 42 -10.12 -5.59 1.28
N LEU A 43 -8.89 -5.58 0.75
CA LEU A 43 -8.13 -4.34 0.53
C LEU A 43 -8.87 -3.40 -0.44
N VAL A 44 -9.40 -3.94 -1.53
CA VAL A 44 -10.14 -3.14 -2.52
C VAL A 44 -11.40 -2.53 -1.89
N ARG A 45 -12.10 -3.28 -1.04
CA ARG A 45 -13.29 -2.78 -0.37
C ARG A 45 -12.94 -1.75 0.71
N THR A 46 -11.86 -1.99 1.44
CA THR A 46 -11.46 -1.16 2.59
C THR A 46 -10.84 0.15 2.16
N VAL A 47 -10.18 0.16 1.00
CA VAL A 47 -9.56 1.37 0.42
C VAL A 47 -10.23 1.63 -0.93
N PRO A 48 -11.40 2.29 -0.94
CA PRO A 48 -12.12 2.58 -2.18
C PRO A 48 -11.26 3.38 -3.15
N GLY A 49 -11.29 2.99 -4.42
CA GLY A 49 -10.45 3.60 -5.46
C GLY A 49 -9.15 2.86 -5.70
N SER A 50 -8.75 1.95 -4.80
CA SER A 50 -7.61 1.08 -5.05
C SER A 50 -7.99 0.00 -6.06
N LYS A 51 -6.99 -0.58 -6.73
CA LYS A 51 -7.22 -1.53 -7.81
C LYS A 51 -6.44 -2.82 -7.59
N LEU A 52 -6.98 -3.91 -8.13
CA LEU A 52 -6.34 -5.22 -8.11
C LEU A 52 -6.01 -5.64 -9.53
N PHE A 53 -4.78 -6.09 -9.73
CA PHE A 53 -4.27 -6.57 -11.01
C PHE A 53 -3.81 -8.02 -10.88
N GLY A 54 -3.92 -8.76 -11.97
CA GLY A 54 -3.53 -10.16 -12.03
C GLY A 54 -4.75 -11.06 -12.06
N PRO A 55 -4.57 -12.38 -11.82
CA PRO A 55 -3.32 -12.98 -11.34
C PRO A 55 -2.22 -13.01 -12.39
N TYR A 56 -0.98 -12.89 -11.92
CA TYR A 56 0.21 -13.00 -12.75
C TYR A 56 0.92 -14.32 -12.48
N HIS A 57 1.54 -14.90 -13.52
CA HIS A 57 2.25 -16.15 -13.44
C HIS A 57 3.62 -16.00 -14.12
N HIS A 58 4.67 -15.91 -13.32
CA HIS A 58 6.04 -15.72 -13.81
C HIS A 58 7.00 -16.62 -13.07
N GLY A 59 7.69 -17.51 -13.81
CA GLY A 59 8.75 -18.34 -13.24
C GLY A 59 8.30 -19.19 -12.06
N GLY A 60 7.10 -19.76 -12.12
CA GLY A 60 6.53 -20.53 -11.02
C GLY A 60 5.93 -19.70 -9.89
N ARG A 61 5.98 -18.41 -10.00
CA ARG A 61 5.37 -17.49 -9.03
C ARG A 61 3.97 -17.11 -9.50
N HIS A 62 3.03 -17.10 -8.55
CA HIS A 62 1.62 -16.81 -8.81
C HIS A 62 1.18 -15.74 -7.82
N TYR A 63 0.87 -14.53 -8.31
CA TYR A 63 0.59 -13.42 -7.42
C TYR A 63 -0.42 -12.44 -7.98
N TYR A 64 -1.06 -11.69 -7.07
CA TYR A 64 -1.82 -10.49 -7.38
C TYR A 64 -1.01 -9.26 -7.00
N GLN A 65 -1.32 -8.14 -7.64
CA GLN A 65 -0.81 -6.84 -7.26
C GLN A 65 -1.97 -5.90 -6.96
N TRP A 66 -1.97 -5.39 -5.74
CA TRP A 66 -2.87 -4.30 -5.33
C TRP A 66 -2.12 -2.99 -5.48
N MET A 67 -2.85 -1.93 -5.89
CA MET A 67 -2.24 -0.62 -6.11
C MET A 67 -3.18 0.49 -5.65
N ALA A 68 -2.62 1.46 -4.93
CA ALA A 68 -3.28 2.70 -4.57
C ALA A 68 -2.49 3.86 -5.15
N ARG A 69 -3.17 4.75 -5.89
CA ARG A 69 -2.59 5.97 -6.45
C ARG A 69 -3.68 7.02 -6.62
N GLY A 70 -3.28 8.24 -7.02
CA GLY A 70 -4.23 9.33 -7.25
C GLY A 70 -4.98 9.75 -6.00
N ALA A 71 -6.26 10.04 -6.14
CA ALA A 71 -7.08 10.53 -5.01
C ALA A 71 -7.15 9.52 -3.86
N CYS A 72 -7.22 8.23 -4.17
CA CYS A 72 -7.21 7.16 -3.19
C CYS A 72 -5.98 7.24 -2.29
N LEU A 73 -4.80 7.40 -2.89
CA LEU A 73 -3.56 7.56 -2.15
C LEU A 73 -3.53 8.87 -1.36
N ARG A 74 -3.79 9.99 -2.02
CA ARG A 74 -3.65 11.32 -1.43
C ARG A 74 -4.66 11.61 -0.34
N LYS A 75 -5.92 11.20 -0.54
CA LYS A 75 -7.01 11.56 0.37
C LYS A 75 -7.26 10.53 1.46
N SER A 76 -6.91 9.26 1.23
CA SER A 76 -7.18 8.18 2.18
C SER A 76 -5.92 7.65 2.85
N LEU A 77 -4.93 7.21 2.06
CA LEU A 77 -3.75 6.54 2.62
C LEU A 77 -2.75 7.49 3.26
N ILE A 78 -2.46 8.64 2.62
CA ILE A 78 -1.48 9.58 3.18
C ILE A 78 -1.90 10.08 4.57
N PRO A 79 -3.13 10.56 4.79
CA PRO A 79 -3.53 10.96 6.13
C PRO A 79 -3.48 9.82 7.15
N LEU A 80 -3.84 8.62 6.74
CA LEU A 80 -3.81 7.44 7.61
C LEU A 80 -2.38 7.07 8.00
N LEU A 81 -1.47 7.04 7.03
CA LEU A 81 -0.08 6.70 7.27
C LEU A 81 0.66 7.78 8.05
N ASP A 82 0.35 9.06 7.80
CA ASP A 82 0.92 10.15 8.59
C ASP A 82 0.55 10.02 10.07
N ARG A 83 -0.64 9.49 10.37
CA ARG A 83 -1.09 9.30 11.74
C ARG A 83 -0.47 8.09 12.42
N HIS A 84 -0.28 7.00 11.69
CA HIS A 84 0.04 5.69 12.29
C HIS A 84 1.46 5.18 12.04
N LEU A 85 2.13 5.66 11.01
CA LEU A 85 3.47 5.21 10.65
C LEU A 85 4.49 6.15 11.27
N ASP A 86 5.39 5.58 12.09
CA ASP A 86 6.43 6.38 12.72
C ASP A 86 7.74 5.57 12.79
N PRO A 87 8.90 6.25 12.93
CA PRO A 87 10.20 5.56 12.93
C PRO A 87 10.40 4.63 14.12
N GLY A 88 9.68 4.85 15.20
CA GLY A 88 9.76 3.96 16.37
C GLY A 88 9.10 2.62 16.13
N LEU A 89 8.14 2.55 15.20
CA LEU A 89 7.49 1.31 14.85
C LEU A 89 8.29 0.53 13.81
N ASP A 90 8.70 1.20 12.72
CA ASP A 90 9.52 0.58 11.68
C ASP A 90 10.24 1.68 10.91
N GLU A 91 11.53 1.86 11.20
CA GLU A 91 12.33 2.93 10.61
C GLU A 91 12.47 2.81 9.10
N LYS A 92 12.69 1.59 8.60
CA LYS A 92 12.89 1.35 7.18
C LYS A 92 11.66 1.73 6.36
N THR A 93 10.48 1.31 6.79
CA THR A 93 9.22 1.63 6.11
C THR A 93 8.93 3.12 6.22
N PHE A 94 9.14 3.71 7.40
CA PHE A 94 8.93 5.14 7.61
C PHE A 94 9.80 5.96 6.65
N ARG A 95 11.07 5.60 6.51
CA ARG A 95 12.01 6.30 5.62
C ARG A 95 11.57 6.21 4.17
N ARG A 96 11.14 5.03 3.72
CA ARG A 96 10.65 4.83 2.36
C ARG A 96 9.38 5.64 2.09
N TYR A 97 8.50 5.70 3.06
CA TYR A 97 7.27 6.49 2.97
C TYR A 97 7.58 7.99 2.86
N GLU A 98 8.47 8.50 3.73
CA GLU A 98 8.88 9.90 3.70
C GLU A 98 9.57 10.25 2.39
N GLU A 99 10.41 9.37 1.87
CA GLU A 99 11.08 9.57 0.59
C GLU A 99 10.08 9.64 -0.57
N MET A 100 9.07 8.78 -0.59
CA MET A 100 8.00 8.85 -1.58
C MET A 100 7.28 10.19 -1.51
N LYS A 101 6.90 10.63 -0.31
CA LYS A 101 6.23 11.92 -0.13
C LYS A 101 7.09 13.08 -0.62
N ARG A 102 8.36 13.08 -0.28
CA ARG A 102 9.27 14.14 -0.71
C ARG A 102 9.44 14.17 -2.21
N ARG A 103 9.66 12.99 -2.82
CA ARG A 103 9.87 12.88 -4.27
C ARG A 103 8.68 13.37 -5.07
N TYR A 104 7.48 13.13 -4.59
CA TYR A 104 6.24 13.47 -5.30
C TYR A 104 5.49 14.65 -4.68
N SER A 105 6.13 15.38 -3.78
CA SER A 105 5.58 16.59 -3.16
C SER A 105 4.22 16.37 -2.49
N LEU A 106 4.14 15.32 -1.69
CA LEU A 106 2.92 14.96 -0.96
C LEU A 106 2.83 15.56 0.44
N THR A 107 3.79 16.39 0.81
CA THR A 107 3.82 17.05 2.13
C THR A 107 3.31 18.47 2.06
#